data_dd7d02d4b6c1c8acabd31df4489c5851
#
_entry.id   dd7d02d4b6c1c8acabd31df4489c5851
#
_cell.length_a   1.000
_cell.length_b   1.000
_cell.length_c   1.000
_cell.angle_alpha   90.00
_cell.angle_beta   90.00
_cell.angle_gamma   90.00
#
_symmetry.space_group_name_H-M   'P 1'
#
loop_
_entity.id
_entity.type
_entity.pdbx_description
1 polymer ?
#
loop_
_entity_poly.entity_id
_entity_poly.type
_entity_poly.pdbx_seq_one_letter_code
_entity_poly.pdbx_strand_id
1 'polypeptide(L)'
;MTPPDRKPHSAGDDGVTEHSVLRLDGGDVHVCQDGPRDAPALLLVHGSATSSRSWDALVPLLATSHQVVRIDLPGHGRSSEPVGRGYDTAEQARTLGAALDRLRVQHVLAVGHSSGGYAATALAEQRPDLVTALVLINTGPGMKAFIEPRANPIDPAQWPPTDEQIRQFASSGFREGHRVPQELVDELRGMTYHAVTAAMQASTAYLNQRALPDRLSDLGKPLRVIFGDQDRRWRPSSAADYRVVPGAEVEWLPGAGHTPILEEPRRTAALLLDFAEKHMSPAPGAP
;
A
#
# COMPACT_ATOMS: atom_id res chain seq x y z
N MET A 1 -48.55 29.07 19.19
CA MET A 1 -47.09 29.02 19.03
C MET A 1 -46.72 27.55 18.86
N THR A 2 -46.51 27.15 17.62
CA THR A 2 -46.09 25.79 17.22
C THR A 2 -44.57 25.74 17.29
N PRO A 3 -43.93 24.70 17.86
CA PRO A 3 -42.49 24.61 17.90
C PRO A 3 -41.95 24.27 16.50
N PRO A 4 -40.71 24.72 16.15
CA PRO A 4 -40.15 24.50 14.84
C PRO A 4 -39.75 23.02 14.66
N ASP A 5 -40.11 22.48 13.47
CA ASP A 5 -39.72 21.19 12.98
C ASP A 5 -38.19 20.99 13.02
N ARG A 6 -37.75 20.04 13.82
CA ARG A 6 -36.38 19.48 13.70
C ARG A 6 -36.34 18.65 12.42
N LYS A 7 -35.57 19.10 11.43
CA LYS A 7 -35.14 18.25 10.31
C LYS A 7 -34.42 17.02 10.87
N PRO A 8 -34.69 15.82 10.36
CA PRO A 8 -33.94 14.65 10.74
C PRO A 8 -32.51 14.80 10.25
N HIS A 9 -31.54 14.55 11.14
CA HIS A 9 -30.14 14.30 10.75
C HIS A 9 -30.15 13.16 9.73
N SER A 10 -29.54 13.41 8.57
CA SER A 10 -29.27 12.37 7.57
C SER A 10 -28.52 11.24 8.25
N ALA A 11 -29.13 10.06 8.22
CA ALA A 11 -28.47 8.81 8.57
C ALA A 11 -27.17 8.69 7.76
N GLY A 12 -26.10 8.29 8.44
CA GLY A 12 -24.79 8.13 7.84
C GLY A 12 -24.84 7.26 6.60
N ASP A 13 -24.05 7.66 5.64
CA ASP A 13 -23.79 6.92 4.40
C ASP A 13 -23.13 5.58 4.77
N ASP A 14 -23.95 4.50 4.73
CA ASP A 14 -23.51 3.15 5.07
C ASP A 14 -22.45 2.70 4.03
N GLY A 15 -21.17 2.88 4.36
CA GLY A 15 -20.03 2.04 3.99
C GLY A 15 -19.84 1.65 2.52
N VAL A 16 -20.33 2.43 1.55
CA VAL A 16 -20.13 2.13 0.12
C VAL A 16 -18.80 2.73 -0.35
N THR A 17 -17.89 1.88 -0.81
CA THR A 17 -16.66 2.31 -1.49
C THR A 17 -17.02 3.16 -2.71
N GLU A 18 -16.54 4.39 -2.76
CA GLU A 18 -16.63 5.23 -3.95
C GLU A 18 -15.47 4.91 -4.89
N HIS A 19 -15.79 4.53 -6.12
CA HIS A 19 -14.83 4.26 -7.19
C HIS A 19 -14.78 5.42 -8.18
N SER A 20 -13.57 5.85 -8.52
CA SER A 20 -13.37 6.87 -9.57
C SER A 20 -12.17 6.54 -10.45
N VAL A 21 -12.14 7.14 -11.64
CA VAL A 21 -11.00 7.09 -12.55
C VAL A 21 -10.51 8.51 -12.77
N LEU A 22 -9.29 8.78 -12.39
CA LEU A 22 -8.63 10.06 -12.57
C LEU A 22 -7.80 10.02 -13.86
N ARG A 23 -8.03 10.96 -14.76
CA ARG A 23 -7.19 11.17 -15.94
C ARG A 23 -5.98 12.01 -15.55
N LEU A 24 -4.81 11.40 -15.58
CA LEU A 24 -3.52 12.03 -15.28
C LEU A 24 -2.63 11.98 -16.52
N ASP A 25 -1.56 12.76 -16.53
CA ASP A 25 -0.64 12.84 -17.66
C ASP A 25 0.03 11.48 -18.01
N GLY A 26 0.22 10.61 -16.99
CA GLY A 26 0.78 9.27 -17.14
C GLY A 26 -0.20 8.17 -17.53
N GLY A 27 -1.50 8.46 -17.62
CA GLY A 27 -2.58 7.51 -17.90
C GLY A 27 -3.74 7.60 -16.90
N ASP A 28 -4.75 6.79 -17.12
CA ASP A 28 -5.92 6.70 -16.25
C ASP A 28 -5.60 5.92 -14.98
N VAL A 29 -5.94 6.49 -13.83
CA VAL A 29 -5.66 5.93 -12.51
C VAL A 29 -6.97 5.67 -11.76
N HIS A 30 -7.18 4.44 -11.35
CA HIS A 30 -8.33 4.04 -10.57
C HIS A 30 -8.10 4.31 -9.09
N VAL A 31 -9.09 4.89 -8.44
CA VAL A 31 -9.08 5.25 -7.03
C VAL A 31 -10.33 4.72 -6.33
N CYS A 32 -10.12 4.18 -5.14
CA CYS A 32 -11.18 3.84 -4.19
C CYS A 32 -11.08 4.78 -3.00
N GLN A 33 -12.22 5.30 -2.55
CA GLN A 33 -12.29 6.14 -1.37
C GLN A 33 -13.39 5.61 -0.44
N ASP A 34 -13.04 5.49 0.84
CA ASP A 34 -13.91 4.98 1.90
C ASP A 34 -13.84 5.90 3.11
N GLY A 35 -14.85 5.87 3.97
CA GLY A 35 -14.91 6.62 5.21
C GLY A 35 -15.20 8.13 5.04
N PRO A 36 -15.26 8.88 6.16
CA PRO A 36 -15.60 10.30 6.16
C PRO A 36 -14.54 11.14 5.45
N ARG A 37 -14.96 12.04 4.56
CA ARG A 37 -14.07 12.88 3.74
C ARG A 37 -13.33 13.96 4.53
N ASP A 38 -13.84 14.32 5.67
CA ASP A 38 -13.29 15.31 6.59
C ASP A 38 -12.43 14.71 7.72
N ALA A 39 -12.36 13.38 7.78
CA ALA A 39 -11.48 12.67 8.70
C ALA A 39 -10.01 12.68 8.23
N PRO A 40 -9.04 12.43 9.15
CA PRO A 40 -7.64 12.27 8.79
C PRO A 40 -7.44 11.20 7.71
N ALA A 41 -6.63 11.48 6.68
CA ALA A 41 -6.54 10.64 5.49
C ALA A 41 -5.41 9.60 5.55
N LEU A 42 -5.74 8.35 5.28
CA LEU A 42 -4.82 7.25 5.05
C LEU A 42 -4.69 7.00 3.54
N LEU A 43 -3.47 7.01 3.02
CA LEU A 43 -3.17 6.53 1.68
C LEU A 43 -2.65 5.09 1.77
N LEU A 44 -3.36 4.13 1.17
CA LEU A 44 -2.94 2.73 1.15
C LEU A 44 -2.39 2.37 -0.23
N VAL A 45 -1.09 2.01 -0.28
CA VAL A 45 -0.36 1.70 -1.52
C VAL A 45 -0.03 0.21 -1.55
N HIS A 46 -0.61 -0.49 -2.52
CA HIS A 46 -0.45 -1.94 -2.69
C HIS A 46 0.92 -2.34 -3.22
N GLY A 47 1.27 -3.62 -3.07
CA GLY A 47 2.51 -4.21 -3.59
C GLY A 47 2.44 -4.59 -5.08
N SER A 48 3.56 -5.07 -5.62
CA SER A 48 3.64 -5.58 -6.99
C SER A 48 2.68 -6.76 -7.21
N ALA A 49 2.11 -6.84 -8.39
CA ALA A 49 1.19 -7.91 -8.83
C ALA A 49 -0.09 -8.03 -7.98
N THR A 50 -0.51 -6.94 -7.33
CA THR A 50 -1.77 -6.80 -6.59
C THR A 50 -2.46 -5.49 -6.97
N SER A 51 -3.57 -5.15 -6.32
CA SER A 51 -4.30 -3.91 -6.53
C SER A 51 -4.79 -3.30 -5.21
N SER A 52 -5.53 -2.21 -5.29
CA SER A 52 -6.25 -1.60 -4.16
C SER A 52 -7.14 -2.59 -3.40
N ARG A 53 -7.58 -3.67 -4.05
CA ARG A 53 -8.39 -4.73 -3.44
C ARG A 53 -7.66 -5.53 -2.36
N SER A 54 -6.32 -5.56 -2.39
CA SER A 54 -5.52 -6.22 -1.35
C SER A 54 -5.77 -5.64 0.05
N TRP A 55 -6.37 -4.45 0.12
CA TRP A 55 -6.72 -3.74 1.34
C TRP A 55 -8.17 -3.95 1.80
N ASP A 56 -9.03 -4.66 1.02
CA ASP A 56 -10.47 -4.75 1.27
C ASP A 56 -10.79 -5.27 2.68
N ALA A 57 -9.97 -6.19 3.22
CA ALA A 57 -10.16 -6.71 4.57
C ALA A 57 -9.86 -5.68 5.70
N LEU A 58 -9.05 -4.64 5.41
CA LEU A 58 -8.72 -3.59 6.36
C LEU A 58 -9.69 -2.42 6.29
N VAL A 59 -10.26 -2.14 5.12
CA VAL A 59 -11.12 -0.96 4.90
C VAL A 59 -12.23 -0.82 5.95
N PRO A 60 -13.04 -1.83 6.27
CA PRO A 60 -14.09 -1.70 7.28
C PRO A 60 -13.58 -1.36 8.68
N LEU A 61 -12.29 -1.67 8.96
CA LEU A 61 -11.67 -1.40 10.25
C LEU A 61 -11.09 0.02 10.33
N LEU A 62 -10.72 0.61 9.19
CA LEU A 62 -10.07 1.91 9.09
C LEU A 62 -11.07 3.03 8.77
N ALA A 63 -12.03 2.76 7.90
CA ALA A 63 -12.98 3.75 7.38
C ALA A 63 -14.01 4.24 8.39
N THR A 64 -14.08 3.65 9.58
CA THR A 64 -14.93 4.13 10.67
C THR A 64 -14.47 5.48 11.25
N SER A 65 -13.17 5.78 11.16
CA SER A 65 -12.54 6.95 11.77
C SER A 65 -11.59 7.72 10.85
N HIS A 66 -11.32 7.19 9.66
CA HIS A 66 -10.37 7.77 8.70
C HIS A 66 -10.96 7.84 7.30
N GLN A 67 -10.58 8.86 6.55
CA GLN A 67 -10.68 8.84 5.11
C GLN A 67 -9.64 7.85 4.57
N VAL A 68 -10.07 6.79 3.88
CA VAL A 68 -9.19 5.79 3.30
C VAL A 68 -9.12 5.99 1.80
N VAL A 69 -7.94 6.32 1.28
CA VAL A 69 -7.67 6.46 -0.15
C VAL A 69 -6.81 5.29 -0.60
N ARG A 70 -7.30 4.53 -1.57
CA ARG A 70 -6.59 3.40 -2.17
C ARG A 70 -6.43 3.65 -3.66
N ILE A 71 -5.23 3.52 -4.18
CA ILE A 71 -4.93 3.84 -5.57
C ILE A 71 -4.33 2.60 -6.23
N ASP A 72 -4.90 2.19 -7.37
CA ASP A 72 -4.25 1.20 -8.22
C ASP A 72 -3.05 1.85 -8.91
N LEU A 73 -1.85 1.36 -8.63
CA LEU A 73 -0.63 1.85 -9.28
C LEU A 73 -0.70 1.62 -10.81
N PRO A 74 0.00 2.40 -11.63
CA PRO A 74 0.02 2.24 -13.07
C PRO A 74 0.27 0.78 -13.50
N GLY A 75 -0.56 0.26 -14.41
CA GLY A 75 -0.51 -1.12 -14.88
C GLY A 75 -1.03 -2.18 -13.92
N HIS A 76 -1.66 -1.78 -12.80
CA HIS A 76 -2.24 -2.68 -11.82
C HIS A 76 -3.75 -2.43 -11.68
N GLY A 77 -4.49 -3.45 -11.26
CA GLY A 77 -5.92 -3.35 -10.99
C GLY A 77 -6.71 -2.81 -12.18
N ARG A 78 -7.35 -1.66 -11.98
CA ARG A 78 -8.15 -0.96 -13.00
C ARG A 78 -7.44 0.27 -13.58
N SER A 79 -6.22 0.56 -13.16
CA SER A 79 -5.40 1.61 -13.75
C SER A 79 -4.84 1.18 -15.09
N SER A 80 -4.72 2.13 -16.04
CA SER A 80 -4.14 1.84 -17.35
C SER A 80 -2.64 1.50 -17.25
N GLU A 81 -2.13 0.80 -18.24
CA GLU A 81 -0.68 0.68 -18.41
C GLU A 81 -0.07 2.08 -18.65
N PRO A 82 1.02 2.40 -17.99
CA PRO A 82 1.65 3.70 -18.14
C PRO A 82 2.42 3.82 -19.45
N VAL A 83 2.58 5.06 -19.90
CA VAL A 83 3.44 5.38 -21.04
C VAL A 83 4.89 5.55 -20.57
N GLY A 84 5.83 5.02 -21.32
CA GLY A 84 7.27 5.22 -21.05
C GLY A 84 7.75 4.60 -19.74
N ARG A 85 8.31 5.42 -18.84
CA ARG A 85 8.92 4.97 -17.57
C ARG A 85 7.93 4.92 -16.38
N GLY A 86 6.63 4.89 -16.64
CA GLY A 86 5.61 5.01 -15.58
C GLY A 86 5.62 3.90 -14.51
N TYR A 87 6.35 2.81 -14.73
CA TYR A 87 6.61 1.79 -13.70
C TYR A 87 7.70 2.16 -12.72
N ASP A 88 8.58 3.14 -13.04
CA ASP A 88 9.62 3.57 -12.12
C ASP A 88 9.03 4.05 -10.80
N THR A 89 9.65 3.70 -9.67
CA THR A 89 9.15 4.06 -8.34
C THR A 89 8.94 5.57 -8.18
N ALA A 90 9.82 6.40 -8.77
CA ALA A 90 9.67 7.84 -8.76
C ALA A 90 8.46 8.33 -9.57
N GLU A 91 8.11 7.67 -10.68
CA GLU A 91 6.93 8.00 -11.48
C GLU A 91 5.64 7.53 -10.78
N GLN A 92 5.67 6.35 -10.14
CA GLN A 92 4.57 5.89 -9.29
C GLN A 92 4.28 6.92 -8.18
N ALA A 93 5.32 7.45 -7.53
CA ALA A 93 5.18 8.50 -6.52
C ALA A 93 4.54 9.78 -7.08
N ARG A 94 4.95 10.23 -8.28
CA ARG A 94 4.32 11.39 -8.94
C ARG A 94 2.85 11.14 -9.23
N THR A 95 2.51 9.94 -9.70
CA THR A 95 1.12 9.54 -9.96
C THR A 95 0.29 9.57 -8.68
N LEU A 96 0.81 9.04 -7.57
CA LEU A 96 0.14 9.10 -6.26
C LEU A 96 -0.07 10.55 -5.82
N GLY A 97 0.95 11.40 -5.91
CA GLY A 97 0.85 12.82 -5.56
C GLY A 97 -0.19 13.56 -6.40
N ALA A 98 -0.15 13.37 -7.73
CA ALA A 98 -1.11 13.98 -8.64
C ALA A 98 -2.56 13.51 -8.38
N ALA A 99 -2.74 12.23 -8.03
CA ALA A 99 -4.05 11.70 -7.64
C ALA A 99 -4.57 12.37 -6.36
N LEU A 100 -3.74 12.49 -5.33
CA LEU A 100 -4.11 13.15 -4.07
C LEU A 100 -4.43 14.64 -4.28
N ASP A 101 -3.69 15.35 -5.13
CA ASP A 101 -3.98 16.75 -5.50
C ASP A 101 -5.35 16.87 -6.18
N ARG A 102 -5.69 15.94 -7.11
CA ARG A 102 -7.02 15.91 -7.76
C ARG A 102 -8.15 15.62 -6.78
N LEU A 103 -7.89 14.81 -5.75
CA LEU A 103 -8.83 14.49 -4.68
C LEU A 103 -8.88 15.58 -3.60
N ARG A 104 -8.02 16.61 -3.69
CA ARG A 104 -7.87 17.69 -2.71
C ARG A 104 -7.50 17.19 -1.31
N VAL A 105 -6.76 16.09 -1.24
CA VAL A 105 -6.21 15.56 0.01
C VAL A 105 -4.88 16.27 0.28
N GLN A 106 -4.80 17.02 1.37
CA GLN A 106 -3.64 17.88 1.67
C GLN A 106 -2.57 17.19 2.51
N HIS A 107 -2.98 16.27 3.37
CA HIS A 107 -2.08 15.54 4.27
C HIS A 107 -2.51 14.08 4.37
N VAL A 108 -1.54 13.17 4.34
CA VAL A 108 -1.78 11.73 4.48
C VAL A 108 -0.75 11.08 5.39
N LEU A 109 -1.20 10.07 6.13
CA LEU A 109 -0.33 8.99 6.58
C LEU A 109 -0.26 7.97 5.45
N ALA A 110 0.92 7.80 4.86
CA ALA A 110 1.11 6.88 3.75
C ALA A 110 1.47 5.48 4.26
N VAL A 111 0.67 4.50 3.87
CA VAL A 111 0.84 3.08 4.23
C VAL A 111 1.20 2.30 2.98
N GLY A 112 2.38 1.69 2.95
CA GLY A 112 2.82 0.89 1.82
C GLY A 112 3.04 -0.57 2.21
N HIS A 113 2.47 -1.50 1.42
CA HIS A 113 2.73 -2.92 1.55
C HIS A 113 3.77 -3.36 0.51
N SER A 114 4.81 -4.08 0.95
CA SER A 114 5.85 -4.61 0.05
C SER A 114 6.46 -3.50 -0.83
N SER A 115 6.44 -3.63 -2.15
CA SER A 115 6.92 -2.58 -3.08
C SER A 115 6.13 -1.28 -3.00
N GLY A 116 4.87 -1.30 -2.55
CA GLY A 116 4.11 -0.08 -2.26
C GLY A 116 4.76 0.81 -1.21
N GLY A 117 5.57 0.22 -0.31
CA GLY A 117 6.38 0.97 0.64
C GLY A 117 7.47 1.81 -0.03
N TYR A 118 8.01 1.37 -1.17
CA TYR A 118 8.97 2.16 -1.95
C TYR A 118 8.30 3.36 -2.61
N ALA A 119 7.12 3.14 -3.20
CA ALA A 119 6.33 4.22 -3.80
C ALA A 119 5.88 5.24 -2.75
N ALA A 120 5.45 4.79 -1.56
CA ALA A 120 5.10 5.66 -0.44
C ALA A 120 6.31 6.48 0.08
N THR A 121 7.50 5.84 0.16
CA THR A 121 8.74 6.53 0.54
C THR A 121 9.14 7.56 -0.51
N ALA A 122 9.10 7.20 -1.80
CA ALA A 122 9.40 8.13 -2.89
C ALA A 122 8.39 9.29 -2.95
N LEU A 123 7.13 9.06 -2.61
CA LEU A 123 6.13 10.13 -2.46
C LEU A 123 6.53 11.08 -1.33
N ALA A 124 6.95 10.56 -0.17
CA ALA A 124 7.41 11.39 0.94
C ALA A 124 8.69 12.20 0.60
N GLU A 125 9.60 11.63 -0.21
CA GLU A 125 10.77 12.33 -0.73
C GLU A 125 10.39 13.50 -1.65
N GLN A 126 9.42 13.30 -2.54
CA GLN A 126 8.98 14.29 -3.52
C GLN A 126 8.01 15.32 -2.95
N ARG A 127 7.16 14.91 -2.02
CA ARG A 127 6.08 15.70 -1.43
C ARG A 127 6.09 15.59 0.11
N PRO A 128 7.16 16.11 0.75
CA PRO A 128 7.26 16.09 2.21
C PRO A 128 6.18 16.93 2.91
N ASP A 129 5.56 17.85 2.19
CA ASP A 129 4.38 18.61 2.60
C ASP A 129 3.14 17.73 2.73
N LEU A 130 2.95 16.78 1.83
CA LEU A 130 1.77 15.94 1.71
C LEU A 130 1.82 14.74 2.67
N VAL A 131 2.98 14.08 2.81
CA VAL A 131 3.14 12.91 3.66
C VAL A 131 3.57 13.32 5.07
N THR A 132 2.71 13.11 6.05
CA THR A 132 2.99 13.47 7.46
C THR A 132 3.70 12.37 8.24
N ALA A 133 3.39 11.11 7.93
CA ALA A 133 3.97 9.92 8.56
C ALA A 133 3.93 8.73 7.60
N LEU A 134 4.70 7.68 7.89
CA LEU A 134 4.82 6.47 7.07
C LEU A 134 4.58 5.21 7.88
N VAL A 135 3.84 4.26 7.31
CA VAL A 135 3.79 2.88 7.79
C VAL A 135 4.22 1.95 6.66
N LEU A 136 5.24 1.15 6.91
CA LEU A 136 5.77 0.18 5.95
C LEU A 136 5.44 -1.25 6.43
N ILE A 137 4.72 -1.99 5.61
CA ILE A 137 4.29 -3.35 5.93
C ILE A 137 5.06 -4.33 5.03
N ASN A 138 5.87 -5.18 5.64
CA ASN A 138 6.71 -6.17 4.95
C ASN A 138 7.46 -5.58 3.74
N THR A 139 7.94 -4.35 3.87
CA THR A 139 8.78 -3.66 2.89
C THR A 139 10.24 -3.97 3.20
N GLY A 140 10.97 -4.56 2.26
CA GLY A 140 12.37 -4.93 2.45
C GLY A 140 13.28 -3.69 2.56
N PRO A 141 14.24 -3.67 3.50
CA PRO A 141 15.13 -2.53 3.69
C PRO A 141 16.19 -2.37 2.59
N GLY A 142 16.53 -3.46 1.91
CA GLY A 142 17.54 -3.49 0.86
C GLY A 142 17.70 -4.89 0.29
N MET A 143 18.30 -5.02 -0.89
CA MET A 143 18.40 -6.30 -1.61
C MET A 143 19.16 -7.39 -0.87
N LYS A 144 20.04 -7.05 0.07
CA LYS A 144 20.70 -8.04 0.94
C LYS A 144 19.73 -8.86 1.79
N ALA A 145 18.54 -8.32 2.07
CA ALA A 145 17.51 -8.99 2.85
C ALA A 145 16.60 -9.89 2.01
N PHE A 146 16.68 -9.78 0.68
CA PHE A 146 15.82 -10.53 -0.23
C PHE A 146 16.10 -12.03 -0.14
N ILE A 147 15.04 -12.83 -0.13
CA ILE A 147 15.06 -14.29 -0.19
C ILE A 147 14.70 -14.68 -1.61
N GLU A 148 15.64 -15.32 -2.33
CA GLU A 148 15.37 -15.76 -3.68
C GLU A 148 14.21 -16.78 -3.71
N PRO A 149 13.21 -16.57 -4.60
CA PRO A 149 12.10 -17.50 -4.73
C PRO A 149 12.59 -18.88 -5.17
N ARG A 150 12.03 -19.94 -4.57
CA ARG A 150 12.29 -21.32 -4.99
C ARG A 150 11.55 -21.72 -6.28
N ALA A 151 10.52 -20.94 -6.64
CA ALA A 151 9.73 -21.18 -7.84
C ALA A 151 10.49 -20.70 -9.08
N ASN A 152 10.41 -21.48 -10.16
CA ASN A 152 10.92 -21.04 -11.46
C ASN A 152 10.17 -19.80 -11.95
N PRO A 153 10.85 -18.88 -12.63
CA PRO A 153 10.19 -17.78 -13.32
C PRO A 153 9.14 -18.30 -14.30
N ILE A 154 8.04 -17.58 -14.43
CA ILE A 154 7.03 -17.89 -15.45
C ILE A 154 7.63 -17.54 -16.81
N ASP A 155 7.61 -18.50 -17.75
CA ASP A 155 8.06 -18.29 -19.13
C ASP A 155 7.15 -17.25 -19.82
N PRO A 156 7.70 -16.17 -20.40
CA PRO A 156 6.92 -15.18 -21.14
C PRO A 156 6.04 -15.79 -22.24
N ALA A 157 6.51 -16.87 -22.88
CA ALA A 157 5.76 -17.57 -23.93
C ALA A 157 4.53 -18.33 -23.41
N GLN A 158 4.44 -18.52 -22.10
CA GLN A 158 3.32 -19.18 -21.41
C GLN A 158 2.39 -18.17 -20.72
N TRP A 159 2.48 -16.88 -21.07
CA TRP A 159 1.60 -15.87 -20.50
C TRP A 159 0.25 -15.80 -21.26
N PRO A 160 -0.90 -15.70 -20.57
CA PRO A 160 -1.09 -15.68 -19.13
C PRO A 160 -0.86 -17.05 -18.49
N PRO A 161 -0.29 -17.09 -17.26
CA PRO A 161 0.00 -18.35 -16.58
C PRO A 161 -1.27 -19.05 -16.09
N THR A 162 -1.14 -20.36 -15.83
CA THR A 162 -2.21 -21.14 -15.21
C THR A 162 -2.38 -20.76 -13.72
N ASP A 163 -3.55 -21.06 -13.13
CA ASP A 163 -3.81 -20.86 -11.70
C ASP A 163 -2.75 -21.50 -10.81
N GLU A 164 -2.30 -22.69 -11.17
CA GLU A 164 -1.30 -23.42 -10.40
C GLU A 164 0.05 -22.69 -10.43
N GLN A 165 0.48 -22.23 -11.60
CA GLN A 165 1.72 -21.44 -11.76
C GLN A 165 1.64 -20.13 -10.98
N ILE A 166 0.48 -19.46 -11.02
CA ILE A 166 0.24 -18.24 -10.23
C ILE A 166 0.30 -18.52 -8.73
N ARG A 167 -0.38 -19.57 -8.24
CA ARG A 167 -0.33 -19.94 -6.83
C ARG A 167 1.08 -20.29 -6.36
N GLN A 168 1.82 -21.00 -7.18
CA GLN A 168 3.22 -21.32 -6.89
C GLN A 168 4.08 -20.05 -6.80
N PHE A 169 3.97 -19.15 -7.75
CA PHE A 169 4.66 -17.85 -7.75
C PHE A 169 4.26 -16.98 -6.53
N ALA A 170 2.96 -16.89 -6.24
CA ALA A 170 2.43 -16.08 -5.15
C ALA A 170 2.65 -16.71 -3.76
N SER A 171 2.95 -18.02 -3.68
CA SER A 171 3.04 -18.75 -2.40
C SER A 171 4.06 -18.16 -1.42
N SER A 172 5.17 -17.60 -1.92
CA SER A 172 6.16 -16.91 -1.08
C SER A 172 5.65 -15.60 -0.49
N GLY A 173 4.54 -15.07 -1.01
CA GLY A 173 3.83 -13.91 -0.47
C GLY A 173 3.02 -14.19 0.79
N PHE A 174 3.02 -15.42 1.30
CA PHE A 174 2.25 -15.84 2.46
C PHE A 174 3.09 -16.74 3.36
N ARG A 175 2.66 -16.90 4.65
CA ARG A 175 3.24 -17.92 5.53
C ARG A 175 3.07 -19.31 4.93
N GLU A 176 3.88 -20.24 5.37
CA GLU A 176 3.78 -21.63 4.91
C GLU A 176 2.38 -22.20 5.20
N GLY A 177 1.82 -22.95 4.24
CA GLY A 177 0.50 -23.56 4.35
C GLY A 177 -0.69 -22.60 4.16
N HIS A 178 -0.46 -21.28 4.02
CA HIS A 178 -1.56 -20.37 3.71
C HIS A 178 -2.02 -20.52 2.27
N ARG A 179 -3.34 -20.58 2.07
CA ARG A 179 -3.92 -20.68 0.72
C ARG A 179 -3.92 -19.31 0.05
N VAL A 180 -3.32 -19.21 -1.14
CA VAL A 180 -3.40 -18.01 -1.97
C VAL A 180 -4.85 -17.74 -2.37
N PRO A 181 -5.43 -16.57 -2.06
CA PRO A 181 -6.80 -16.23 -2.42
C PRO A 181 -7.03 -16.28 -3.94
N GLN A 182 -8.24 -16.69 -4.36
CA GLN A 182 -8.58 -16.78 -5.79
C GLN A 182 -8.57 -15.39 -6.45
N GLU A 183 -9.02 -14.37 -5.72
CA GLU A 183 -9.05 -12.98 -6.17
C GLU A 183 -7.65 -12.50 -6.58
N LEU A 184 -6.63 -12.86 -5.81
CA LEU A 184 -5.23 -12.54 -6.14
C LEU A 184 -4.76 -13.30 -7.39
N VAL A 185 -5.18 -14.55 -7.55
CA VAL A 185 -4.88 -15.35 -8.75
C VAL A 185 -5.50 -14.70 -9.99
N ASP A 186 -6.75 -14.24 -9.89
CA ASP A 186 -7.47 -13.60 -10.98
C ASP A 186 -6.87 -12.23 -11.33
N GLU A 187 -6.47 -11.45 -10.34
CA GLU A 187 -5.77 -10.18 -10.55
C GLU A 187 -4.46 -10.36 -11.32
N LEU A 188 -3.59 -11.27 -10.87
CA LEU A 188 -2.30 -11.51 -11.51
C LEU A 188 -2.48 -12.06 -12.93
N ARG A 189 -3.48 -12.93 -13.16
CA ARG A 189 -3.79 -13.42 -14.51
C ARG A 189 -4.23 -12.30 -15.45
N GLY A 190 -4.92 -11.28 -14.93
CA GLY A 190 -5.37 -10.11 -15.70
C GLY A 190 -4.26 -9.14 -16.06
N MET A 191 -3.09 -9.22 -15.42
CA MET A 191 -1.95 -8.34 -15.74
C MET A 191 -1.17 -8.83 -16.96
N THR A 192 -0.49 -7.91 -17.65
CA THR A 192 0.46 -8.28 -18.69
C THR A 192 1.78 -8.74 -18.08
N TYR A 193 2.52 -9.60 -18.79
CA TYR A 193 3.89 -9.99 -18.39
C TYR A 193 4.77 -8.77 -18.18
N HIS A 194 4.63 -7.76 -19.07
CA HIS A 194 5.38 -6.52 -18.99
C HIS A 194 5.09 -5.76 -17.69
N ALA A 195 3.82 -5.59 -17.34
CA ALA A 195 3.43 -4.88 -16.10
C ALA A 195 4.04 -5.52 -14.85
N VAL A 196 3.93 -6.86 -14.72
CA VAL A 196 4.47 -7.58 -13.58
C VAL A 196 5.99 -7.44 -13.49
N THR A 197 6.70 -7.67 -14.59
CA THR A 197 8.17 -7.66 -14.61
C THR A 197 8.74 -6.26 -14.47
N ALA A 198 8.16 -5.26 -15.14
CA ALA A 198 8.60 -3.87 -15.06
C ALA A 198 8.43 -3.30 -13.64
N ALA A 199 7.30 -3.57 -12.97
CA ALA A 199 7.08 -3.15 -11.58
C ALA A 199 8.10 -3.79 -10.60
N MET A 200 8.40 -5.08 -10.77
CA MET A 200 9.40 -5.76 -9.96
C MET A 200 10.82 -5.22 -10.21
N GLN A 201 11.18 -4.97 -11.47
CA GLN A 201 12.48 -4.38 -11.84
C GLN A 201 12.64 -2.96 -11.29
N ALA A 202 11.59 -2.14 -11.35
CA ALA A 202 11.58 -0.79 -10.82
C ALA A 202 11.84 -0.77 -9.30
N SER A 203 11.20 -1.69 -8.56
CA SER A 203 11.40 -1.86 -7.12
C SER A 203 12.84 -2.25 -6.79
N THR A 204 13.40 -3.20 -7.54
CA THR A 204 14.79 -3.64 -7.41
C THR A 204 15.77 -2.51 -7.72
N ALA A 205 15.51 -1.76 -8.80
CA ALA A 205 16.33 -0.61 -9.19
C ALA A 205 16.35 0.49 -8.12
N TYR A 206 15.18 0.77 -7.51
CA TYR A 206 15.07 1.76 -6.43
C TYR A 206 15.90 1.37 -5.21
N LEU A 207 15.83 0.11 -4.77
CA LEU A 207 16.62 -0.40 -3.65
C LEU A 207 18.12 -0.47 -3.92
N ASN A 208 18.51 -0.74 -5.18
CA ASN A 208 19.93 -0.78 -5.57
C ASN A 208 20.57 0.61 -5.60
N GLN A 209 19.79 1.66 -5.77
CA GLN A 209 20.30 3.04 -5.70
C GLN A 209 20.68 3.43 -4.28
N ARG A 210 19.84 3.09 -3.31
CA ARG A 210 20.05 3.43 -1.88
C ARG A 210 19.16 2.56 -1.01
N ALA A 211 19.68 2.09 0.13
CA ALA A 211 18.90 1.36 1.12
C ALA A 211 17.74 2.21 1.68
N LEU A 212 16.63 1.58 1.98
CA LEU A 212 15.42 2.28 2.42
C LEU A 212 15.59 2.97 3.78
N PRO A 213 16.27 2.38 4.80
CA PRO A 213 16.51 3.06 6.06
C PRO A 213 17.28 4.37 5.93
N ASP A 214 18.25 4.44 4.98
CA ASP A 214 19.02 5.66 4.76
C ASP A 214 18.14 6.79 4.18
N ARG A 215 17.23 6.43 3.25
CA ARG A 215 16.26 7.39 2.69
C ARG A 215 15.31 7.91 3.76
N LEU A 216 14.79 7.01 4.60
CA LEU A 216 13.84 7.34 5.66
C LEU A 216 14.46 8.18 6.78
N SER A 217 15.75 7.96 7.08
CA SER A 217 16.49 8.79 8.04
C SER A 217 16.57 10.24 7.59
N ASP A 218 16.82 10.48 6.29
CA ASP A 218 16.88 11.84 5.73
C ASP A 218 15.51 12.53 5.71
N LEU A 219 14.43 11.77 5.60
CA LEU A 219 13.07 12.32 5.60
C LEU A 219 12.65 12.89 6.97
N GLY A 220 13.15 12.31 8.07
CA GLY A 220 12.82 12.75 9.42
C GLY A 220 11.33 12.68 9.77
N LYS A 221 10.56 11.80 9.09
CA LYS A 221 9.14 11.62 9.34
C LYS A 221 8.91 10.50 10.37
N PRO A 222 7.83 10.59 11.17
CA PRO A 222 7.39 9.46 11.96
C PRO A 222 7.25 8.19 11.11
N LEU A 223 7.82 7.09 11.58
CA LEU A 223 7.87 5.82 10.86
C LEU A 223 7.44 4.66 11.75
N ARG A 224 6.51 3.84 11.27
CA ARG A 224 6.27 2.49 11.79
C ARG A 224 6.56 1.46 10.71
N VAL A 225 7.25 0.40 11.12
CA VAL A 225 7.49 -0.78 10.28
C VAL A 225 6.80 -1.96 10.94
N ILE A 226 5.91 -2.61 10.18
CA ILE A 226 5.20 -3.83 10.59
C ILE A 226 5.75 -4.97 9.74
N PHE A 227 6.23 -6.03 10.37
CA PHE A 227 6.88 -7.12 9.65
C PHE A 227 6.41 -8.49 10.16
N GLY A 228 5.92 -9.34 9.26
CA GLY A 228 5.57 -10.72 9.57
C GLY A 228 6.82 -11.53 9.89
N ASP A 229 6.82 -12.26 11.00
CA ASP A 229 7.97 -13.07 11.42
C ASP A 229 8.17 -14.35 10.60
N GLN A 230 7.17 -14.69 9.74
CA GLN A 230 7.23 -15.78 8.78
C GLN A 230 7.29 -15.30 7.33
N ASP A 231 7.77 -14.09 7.10
CA ASP A 231 7.98 -13.56 5.74
C ASP A 231 8.96 -14.47 4.96
N ARG A 232 8.57 -14.84 3.74
CA ARG A 232 9.33 -15.74 2.86
C ARG A 232 9.93 -15.02 1.64
N ARG A 233 9.75 -13.69 1.56
CA ARG A 233 10.33 -12.82 0.52
C ARG A 233 11.47 -11.97 1.05
N TRP A 234 11.35 -11.54 2.30
CA TRP A 234 12.38 -10.80 3.00
C TRP A 234 12.74 -11.51 4.31
N ARG A 235 14.02 -11.56 4.63
CA ARG A 235 14.42 -12.11 5.94
C ARG A 235 13.75 -11.34 7.06
N PRO A 236 12.94 -11.95 7.93
CA PRO A 236 12.22 -11.24 8.98
C PRO A 236 13.13 -10.45 9.93
N SER A 237 14.36 -10.95 10.17
CA SER A 237 15.36 -10.24 10.98
C SER A 237 15.79 -8.90 10.39
N SER A 238 15.62 -8.69 9.09
CA SER A 238 15.98 -7.43 8.42
C SER A 238 15.07 -6.26 8.78
N ALA A 239 13.91 -6.50 9.40
CA ALA A 239 13.12 -5.43 9.99
C ALA A 239 13.92 -4.61 11.01
N ALA A 240 14.91 -5.24 11.68
CA ALA A 240 15.80 -4.54 12.61
C ALA A 240 16.67 -3.47 11.94
N ASP A 241 16.90 -3.54 10.63
CA ASP A 241 17.70 -2.56 9.90
C ASP A 241 17.03 -1.17 9.92
N TYR A 242 15.72 -1.10 10.09
CA TYR A 242 14.99 0.16 10.22
C TYR A 242 15.20 0.88 11.55
N ARG A 243 15.79 0.23 12.56
CA ARG A 243 16.08 0.86 13.86
C ARG A 243 17.14 1.96 13.80
N VAL A 244 17.86 2.06 12.69
CA VAL A 244 18.80 3.18 12.45
C VAL A 244 18.06 4.49 12.12
N VAL A 245 16.78 4.41 11.74
CA VAL A 245 15.94 5.59 11.48
C VAL A 245 15.51 6.17 12.83
N PRO A 246 15.83 7.44 13.12
CA PRO A 246 15.49 8.05 14.40
C PRO A 246 13.97 8.01 14.68
N GLY A 247 13.59 7.48 15.84
CA GLY A 247 12.17 7.40 16.25
C GLY A 247 11.35 6.32 15.55
N ALA A 248 11.96 5.46 14.73
CA ALA A 248 11.23 4.38 14.07
C ALA A 248 10.69 3.35 15.08
N GLU A 249 9.40 3.05 14.97
CA GLU A 249 8.73 1.96 15.69
C GLU A 249 8.77 0.71 14.80
N VAL A 250 9.41 -0.37 15.29
CA VAL A 250 9.55 -1.62 14.53
C VAL A 250 8.83 -2.74 15.26
N GLU A 251 7.77 -3.24 14.63
CA GLU A 251 6.85 -4.23 15.18
C GLU A 251 6.90 -5.53 14.37
N TRP A 252 7.14 -6.65 15.05
CA TRP A 252 6.98 -7.97 14.45
C TRP A 252 5.57 -8.49 14.68
N LEU A 253 4.95 -9.00 13.62
CA LEU A 253 3.63 -9.62 13.69
C LEU A 253 3.79 -11.15 13.72
N PRO A 254 3.73 -11.78 14.92
CA PRO A 254 3.95 -13.20 15.05
C PRO A 254 2.94 -14.05 14.27
N GLY A 255 3.45 -15.05 13.53
CA GLY A 255 2.67 -15.96 12.73
C GLY A 255 2.20 -15.42 11.38
N ALA A 256 2.54 -14.18 11.02
CA ALA A 256 2.21 -13.60 9.73
C ALA A 256 3.36 -13.77 8.73
N GLY A 257 3.02 -14.01 7.46
CA GLY A 257 3.96 -14.04 6.35
C GLY A 257 4.20 -12.66 5.74
N HIS A 258 4.43 -12.65 4.43
CA HIS A 258 4.72 -11.41 3.69
C HIS A 258 3.49 -10.50 3.53
N THR A 259 2.27 -11.06 3.59
CA THR A 259 1.03 -10.30 3.30
C THR A 259 0.10 -10.26 4.53
N PRO A 260 0.54 -9.66 5.67
CA PRO A 260 -0.27 -9.61 6.89
C PRO A 260 -1.59 -8.85 6.71
N ILE A 261 -1.69 -8.00 5.71
CA ILE A 261 -2.94 -7.30 5.35
C ILE A 261 -4.06 -8.27 4.93
N LEU A 262 -3.72 -9.47 4.46
CA LEU A 262 -4.65 -10.56 4.14
C LEU A 262 -4.62 -11.68 5.17
N GLU A 263 -3.46 -11.97 5.75
CA GLU A 263 -3.27 -13.08 6.69
C GLU A 263 -3.77 -12.75 8.11
N GLU A 264 -3.59 -11.51 8.55
CA GLU A 264 -3.89 -11.03 9.92
C GLU A 264 -4.49 -9.61 9.89
N PRO A 265 -5.57 -9.36 9.13
CA PRO A 265 -6.06 -7.99 8.87
C PRO A 265 -6.42 -7.22 10.14
N ARG A 266 -7.04 -7.88 11.13
CA ARG A 266 -7.43 -7.20 12.39
C ARG A 266 -6.22 -6.74 13.20
N ARG A 267 -5.18 -7.57 13.29
CA ARG A 267 -3.96 -7.23 14.03
C ARG A 267 -3.17 -6.15 13.29
N THR A 268 -3.11 -6.24 11.96
CA THR A 268 -2.47 -5.23 11.12
C THR A 268 -3.17 -3.88 11.25
N ALA A 269 -4.51 -3.86 11.17
CA ALA A 269 -5.29 -2.64 11.35
C ALA A 269 -5.11 -2.02 12.75
N ALA A 270 -5.06 -2.83 13.82
CA ALA A 270 -4.85 -2.33 15.17
C ALA A 270 -3.51 -1.60 15.32
N LEU A 271 -2.41 -2.17 14.77
CA LEU A 271 -1.10 -1.53 14.78
C LEU A 271 -1.10 -0.24 13.96
N LEU A 272 -1.80 -0.21 12.82
CA LEU A 272 -1.91 0.97 11.97
C LEU A 272 -2.69 2.08 12.67
N LEU A 273 -3.82 1.77 13.28
CA LEU A 273 -4.67 2.74 13.99
C LEU A 273 -3.95 3.32 15.22
N ASP A 274 -3.26 2.49 16.02
CA ASP A 274 -2.45 2.96 17.15
C ASP A 274 -1.39 3.98 16.71
N PHE A 275 -0.78 3.78 15.55
CA PHE A 275 0.19 4.73 15.00
C PHE A 275 -0.47 5.99 14.45
N ALA A 276 -1.60 5.83 13.75
CA ALA A 276 -2.36 6.95 13.21
C ALA A 276 -2.84 7.89 14.33
N GLU A 277 -3.36 7.35 15.44
CA GLU A 277 -3.79 8.14 16.60
C GLU A 277 -2.65 9.00 17.18
N LYS A 278 -1.42 8.50 17.19
CA LYS A 278 -0.25 9.22 17.70
C LYS A 278 0.26 10.33 16.78
N HIS A 279 0.11 10.17 15.47
CA HIS A 279 0.79 11.00 14.48
C HIS A 279 -0.12 11.75 13.51
N MET A 280 -1.44 11.54 13.59
CA MET A 280 -2.42 12.28 12.83
C MET A 280 -3.25 13.15 13.76
N SER A 281 -3.08 14.46 13.66
CA SER A 281 -3.96 15.39 14.37
C SER A 281 -5.36 15.32 13.77
N PRO A 282 -6.44 15.47 14.58
CA PRO A 282 -7.78 15.65 14.04
C PRO A 282 -7.80 16.86 13.10
N ALA A 283 -8.60 16.78 12.04
CA ALA A 283 -8.75 17.89 11.09
C ALA A 283 -9.11 19.18 11.86
N PRO A 284 -8.51 20.34 11.52
CA PRO A 284 -8.84 21.59 12.20
C PRO A 284 -10.31 21.92 11.96
N GLY A 285 -11.13 21.79 13.00
CA GLY A 285 -12.57 22.12 12.97
C GLY A 285 -13.53 20.99 13.36
N ALA A 286 -13.07 19.83 13.80
CA ALA A 286 -13.94 18.86 14.46
C ALA A 286 -14.30 19.36 15.85
N PRO A 287 -15.62 19.44 16.23
CA PRO A 287 -16.09 19.98 17.49
C PRO A 287 -15.68 19.14 18.70
#